data_1ca87671d6435fbdf3c905d6dc42e997
#
_entry.id   1ca87671d6435fbdf3c905d6dc42e997
#
_cell.length_a   1.000
_cell.length_b   1.000
_cell.length_c   1.000
_cell.angle_alpha   90.00
_cell.angle_beta   90.00
_cell.angle_gamma   90.00
#
_symmetry.space_group_name_H-M   'P 1'
#
loop_
_entity.id
_entity.type
_entity.pdbx_description
1 polymer ?
#
loop_
_entity_poly.entity_id
_entity_poly.type
_entity_poly.pdbx_seq_one_letter_code
_entity_poly.pdbx_strand_id
1 'polypeptide(L)'
;MSRFVKKGEVEDEQFDWGVIGWRCVPSTGAKQLVVMDVKLEPGEGHDFHRHPGQEEVIIVKRGRITQYLERDSTELGPEDSVFIEADVVHASFNEGDELADLQVIIAPSLGEGSGYGLVDVSGEEPWASLRSASGAAGA
;
A
#
# COMPACT_ATOMS: atom_id res chain seq x y z
N MET A 1 -21.08 -4.26 -16.01
CA MET A 1 -19.84 -3.76 -15.41
C MET A 1 -19.09 -2.94 -16.46
N SER A 2 -18.83 -1.69 -16.17
CA SER A 2 -18.20 -0.78 -17.10
C SER A 2 -16.67 -0.95 -17.07
N ARG A 3 -16.05 -0.87 -18.25
CA ARG A 3 -14.58 -0.82 -18.37
C ARG A 3 -14.05 0.59 -18.16
N PHE A 4 -14.93 1.58 -18.27
CA PHE A 4 -14.56 2.97 -18.04
C PHE A 4 -14.92 3.31 -16.60
N VAL A 5 -13.95 3.80 -15.83
CA VAL A 5 -14.15 4.14 -14.43
C VAL A 5 -13.68 5.58 -14.21
N LYS A 6 -14.63 6.44 -13.93
CA LYS A 6 -14.35 7.85 -13.61
C LYS A 6 -13.90 7.96 -12.15
N LYS A 7 -13.20 9.02 -11.84
CA LYS A 7 -12.70 9.25 -10.48
C LYS A 7 -13.78 9.08 -9.41
N GLY A 8 -14.96 9.62 -9.64
CA GLY A 8 -16.06 9.56 -8.67
C GLY A 8 -16.77 8.21 -8.61
N GLU A 9 -16.38 7.27 -9.46
CA GLU A 9 -17.00 5.94 -9.54
C GLU A 9 -16.20 4.85 -8.84
N VAL A 10 -15.01 5.19 -8.34
CA VAL A 10 -14.20 4.25 -7.58
C VAL A 10 -14.80 4.10 -6.19
N GLU A 11 -15.08 2.86 -5.78
CA GLU A 11 -15.60 2.61 -4.44
C GLU A 11 -14.48 2.66 -3.43
N ASP A 12 -14.60 3.55 -2.45
CA ASP A 12 -13.63 3.70 -1.38
C ASP A 12 -14.08 2.92 -0.14
N GLU A 13 -13.10 2.34 0.55
CA GLU A 13 -13.33 1.68 1.82
C GLU A 13 -12.36 2.23 2.85
N GLN A 14 -12.89 2.62 4.01
CA GLN A 14 -12.11 3.18 5.10
C GLN A 14 -11.57 2.07 5.98
N PHE A 15 -10.26 2.10 6.22
CA PHE A 15 -9.57 1.22 7.17
C PHE A 15 -8.97 2.07 8.29
N ASP A 16 -8.54 1.45 9.38
CA ASP A 16 -7.89 2.17 10.48
C ASP A 16 -6.64 2.91 10.03
N TRP A 17 -5.98 2.40 9.01
CA TRP A 17 -4.68 2.90 8.56
C TRP A 17 -4.76 3.79 7.32
N GLY A 18 -5.91 3.91 6.69
CA GLY A 18 -6.06 4.69 5.47
C GLY A 18 -7.30 4.31 4.68
N VAL A 19 -7.36 4.75 3.43
CA VAL A 19 -8.48 4.47 2.53
C VAL A 19 -7.98 3.71 1.31
N ILE A 20 -8.72 2.66 0.92
CA ILE A 20 -8.49 1.97 -0.36
C ILE A 20 -9.64 2.28 -1.30
N GLY A 21 -9.30 2.77 -2.50
CA GLY A 21 -10.23 2.85 -3.62
C GLY A 21 -10.06 1.59 -4.47
N TRP A 22 -11.10 0.81 -4.59
CA TRP A 22 -11.09 -0.48 -5.30
C TRP A 22 -11.27 -0.25 -6.80
N ARG A 23 -10.18 0.11 -7.48
CA ARG A 23 -10.25 0.50 -8.89
C ARG A 23 -10.40 -0.67 -9.86
N CYS A 24 -9.61 -1.72 -9.65
CA CYS A 24 -9.59 -2.85 -10.57
C CYS A 24 -9.28 -4.10 -9.76
N VAL A 25 -10.32 -4.85 -9.41
CA VAL A 25 -10.25 -5.97 -8.48
C VAL A 25 -11.24 -7.04 -8.95
N PRO A 26 -11.29 -8.23 -8.32
CA PRO A 26 -12.22 -9.27 -8.78
C PRO A 26 -13.66 -8.79 -8.92
N SER A 27 -14.16 -8.01 -7.98
CA SER A 27 -15.53 -7.52 -8.03
C SER A 27 -15.81 -6.57 -9.20
N THR A 28 -14.76 -5.96 -9.76
CA THR A 28 -14.91 -5.11 -10.97
C THR A 28 -14.62 -5.87 -12.26
N GLY A 29 -14.35 -7.18 -12.17
CA GLY A 29 -14.14 -8.05 -13.31
C GLY A 29 -12.69 -8.39 -13.65
N ALA A 30 -11.74 -7.89 -12.86
CA ALA A 30 -10.33 -8.18 -13.10
C ALA A 30 -9.99 -9.62 -12.70
N LYS A 31 -9.19 -10.31 -13.50
CA LYS A 31 -8.76 -11.68 -13.23
C LYS A 31 -7.31 -11.78 -12.82
N GLN A 32 -6.46 -10.90 -13.35
CA GLN A 32 -5.01 -10.98 -13.12
C GLN A 32 -4.48 -9.79 -12.33
N LEU A 33 -5.14 -8.67 -12.43
CA LEU A 33 -4.65 -7.43 -11.84
C LEU A 33 -5.43 -7.06 -10.58
N VAL A 34 -4.71 -6.49 -9.62
CA VAL A 34 -5.32 -5.76 -8.51
C VAL A 34 -4.77 -4.35 -8.59
N VAL A 35 -5.64 -3.36 -8.78
CA VAL A 35 -5.26 -1.95 -8.83
C VAL A 35 -6.08 -1.20 -7.80
N MET A 36 -5.38 -0.53 -6.89
CA MET A 36 -6.00 0.22 -5.80
C MET A 36 -5.49 1.64 -5.78
N ASP A 37 -6.38 2.56 -5.40
CA ASP A 37 -5.99 3.92 -5.05
C ASP A 37 -5.91 3.97 -3.54
N VAL A 38 -4.73 4.25 -2.99
CA VAL A 38 -4.55 4.28 -1.54
C VAL A 38 -4.31 5.71 -1.10
N LYS A 39 -5.04 6.14 -0.08
CA LYS A 39 -4.89 7.47 0.49
C LYS A 39 -4.50 7.36 1.94
N LEU A 40 -3.46 8.08 2.32
CA LEU A 40 -2.95 8.14 3.68
C LEU A 40 -2.92 9.59 4.14
N GLU A 41 -3.68 9.89 5.18
CA GLU A 41 -3.61 11.19 5.84
C GLU A 41 -2.31 11.28 6.65
N PRO A 42 -1.85 12.47 7.02
CA PRO A 42 -0.68 12.59 7.90
C PRO A 42 -0.86 11.73 9.15
N GLY A 43 0.15 10.93 9.46
CA GLY A 43 0.15 10.00 10.59
C GLY A 43 -0.40 8.63 10.27
N GLU A 44 -1.03 8.43 9.13
CA GLU A 44 -1.54 7.13 8.72
C GLU A 44 -0.49 6.32 7.97
N GLY A 45 -0.67 5.02 7.92
CA GLY A 45 0.22 4.15 7.18
C GLY A 45 -0.16 2.68 7.31
N HIS A 46 0.20 1.92 6.31
CA HIS A 46 -0.02 0.48 6.30
C HIS A 46 1.21 -0.20 6.87
N ASP A 47 1.07 -0.73 8.06
CA ASP A 47 2.16 -1.30 8.84
C ASP A 47 2.75 -2.56 8.18
N PHE A 48 3.84 -3.06 8.71
CA PHE A 48 4.63 -4.13 8.10
C PHE A 48 3.82 -5.39 7.79
N HIS A 49 3.87 -5.79 6.53
CA HIS A 49 3.13 -6.94 6.01
C HIS A 49 3.82 -7.47 4.75
N ARG A 50 3.35 -8.61 4.26
CA ARG A 50 3.84 -9.20 3.01
C ARG A 50 2.69 -9.82 2.24
N HIS A 51 2.88 -9.99 0.94
CA HIS A 51 1.89 -10.60 0.04
C HIS A 51 2.47 -11.89 -0.52
N PRO A 52 2.11 -13.06 0.03
CA PRO A 52 2.66 -14.34 -0.46
C PRO A 52 2.32 -14.57 -1.95
N GLY A 53 3.37 -14.83 -2.74
CA GLY A 53 3.21 -15.17 -4.14
C GLY A 53 2.79 -14.04 -5.06
N GLN A 54 2.71 -12.81 -4.55
CA GLN A 54 2.26 -11.67 -5.34
C GLN A 54 3.30 -10.56 -5.34
N GLU A 55 3.54 -10.00 -6.52
CA GLU A 55 4.39 -8.82 -6.68
C GLU A 55 3.54 -7.57 -6.54
N GLU A 56 4.18 -6.48 -6.14
CA GLU A 56 3.51 -5.20 -5.97
C GLU A 56 4.38 -4.06 -6.48
N VAL A 57 3.74 -3.06 -7.08
CA VAL A 57 4.39 -1.76 -7.30
C VAL A 57 3.54 -0.69 -6.65
N ILE A 58 4.19 0.23 -5.97
CA ILE A 58 3.54 1.41 -5.40
C ILE A 58 4.12 2.63 -6.10
N ILE A 59 3.25 3.46 -6.64
CA ILE A 59 3.63 4.71 -7.30
C ILE A 59 3.03 5.85 -6.51
N VAL A 60 3.86 6.77 -6.04
CA VAL A 60 3.38 7.95 -5.34
C VAL A 60 2.85 8.94 -6.37
N LYS A 61 1.59 9.33 -6.26
CA LYS A 61 0.97 10.30 -7.17
C LYS A 61 1.00 11.69 -6.58
N ARG A 62 0.90 11.79 -5.25
CA ARG A 62 0.81 13.06 -4.54
C ARG A 62 1.28 12.86 -3.11
N GLY A 63 1.89 13.89 -2.54
CA GLY A 63 2.40 13.81 -1.18
C GLY A 63 3.69 13.02 -1.11
N ARG A 64 4.02 12.58 0.07
CA ARG A 64 5.25 11.85 0.35
C ARG A 64 5.00 10.73 1.33
N ILE A 65 5.72 9.64 1.19
CA ILE A 65 5.68 8.53 2.15
C ILE A 65 7.09 8.14 2.54
N THR A 66 7.22 7.55 3.72
CA THR A 66 8.40 6.80 4.11
C THR A 66 8.10 5.35 3.78
N GLN A 67 8.84 4.79 2.83
CA GLN A 67 8.64 3.43 2.34
C GLN A 67 9.72 2.52 2.88
N TYR A 68 9.29 1.40 3.48
CA TYR A 68 10.19 0.35 3.95
C TYR A 68 10.16 -0.83 3.00
N LEU A 69 11.34 -1.39 2.71
CA LEU A 69 11.54 -2.70 2.11
C LEU A 69 12.45 -3.46 3.05
N GLU A 70 11.92 -4.49 3.69
CA GLU A 70 12.61 -5.17 4.78
C GLU A 70 13.00 -4.13 5.83
N ARG A 71 14.28 -4.00 6.15
CA ARG A 71 14.75 -3.04 7.15
C ARG A 71 15.15 -1.69 6.57
N ASP A 72 15.26 -1.61 5.25
CA ASP A 72 15.69 -0.38 4.59
C ASP A 72 14.50 0.53 4.36
N SER A 73 14.74 1.81 4.41
CA SER A 73 13.68 2.78 4.11
C SER A 73 14.24 3.97 3.34
N THR A 74 13.33 4.60 2.60
CA THR A 74 13.62 5.85 1.91
C THR A 74 12.35 6.65 1.78
N GLU A 75 12.48 7.94 1.56
CA GLU A 75 11.34 8.80 1.28
C GLU A 75 11.04 8.78 -0.19
N LEU A 76 9.76 8.59 -0.53
CA LEU A 76 9.29 8.64 -1.91
C LEU A 76 8.31 9.80 -2.05
N GLY A 77 8.52 10.60 -3.08
CA GLY A 77 7.64 11.71 -3.45
C GLY A 77 6.94 11.47 -4.77
N PRO A 78 6.23 12.48 -5.29
CA PRO A 78 5.43 12.33 -6.52
C PRO A 78 6.25 11.76 -7.67
N GLU A 79 5.68 10.73 -8.32
CA GLU A 79 6.23 9.98 -9.43
C GLU A 79 7.36 9.02 -9.07
N ASP A 80 7.75 8.98 -7.80
CA ASP A 80 8.65 7.92 -7.33
C ASP A 80 7.87 6.62 -7.15
N SER A 81 8.55 5.50 -7.25
CA SER A 81 7.92 4.19 -7.09
C SER A 81 8.84 3.22 -6.39
N VAL A 82 8.22 2.15 -5.89
CA VAL A 82 8.92 1.00 -5.33
C VAL A 82 8.36 -0.27 -5.94
N PHE A 83 9.24 -1.17 -6.35
CA PHE A 83 8.85 -2.52 -6.74
C PHE A 83 9.12 -3.47 -5.57
N ILE A 84 8.13 -4.27 -5.23
CA ILE A 84 8.17 -5.18 -4.09
C ILE A 84 8.01 -6.60 -4.60
N GLU A 85 9.05 -7.41 -4.44
CA GLU A 85 9.00 -8.81 -4.83
C GLU A 85 8.03 -9.58 -3.94
N ALA A 86 7.57 -10.72 -4.44
CA ALA A 86 6.66 -11.58 -3.68
C ALA A 86 7.26 -11.93 -2.32
N ASP A 87 6.44 -11.90 -1.29
CA ASP A 87 6.81 -12.23 0.09
C ASP A 87 7.75 -11.26 0.81
N VAL A 88 8.15 -10.19 0.16
CA VAL A 88 9.04 -9.20 0.80
C VAL A 88 8.23 -8.33 1.75
N VAL A 89 8.68 -8.25 2.99
CA VAL A 89 8.03 -7.42 4.02
C VAL A 89 8.23 -5.95 3.69
N HIS A 90 7.15 -5.19 3.78
CA HIS A 90 7.18 -3.77 3.46
C HIS A 90 6.15 -3.01 4.29
N ALA A 91 6.28 -1.69 4.27
CA ALA A 91 5.35 -0.79 4.94
C ALA A 91 5.44 0.59 4.31
N SER A 92 4.32 1.31 4.34
CA SER A 92 4.25 2.67 3.80
C SER A 92 3.62 3.57 4.85
N PHE A 93 4.31 4.64 5.23
CA PHE A 93 3.83 5.57 6.24
C PHE A 93 3.84 7.00 5.71
N ASN A 94 2.77 7.73 6.00
CA ASN A 94 2.74 9.16 5.73
C ASN A 94 3.22 9.91 6.99
N GLU A 95 4.49 10.27 6.98
CA GLU A 95 5.11 11.03 8.06
C GLU A 95 5.22 12.51 7.73
N GLY A 96 4.57 12.93 6.66
CA GLY A 96 4.53 14.32 6.22
C GLY A 96 3.32 15.05 6.79
N ASP A 97 3.02 16.20 6.19
CA ASP A 97 1.97 17.10 6.64
C ASP A 97 0.83 17.28 5.63
N GLU A 98 0.84 16.53 4.55
CA GLU A 98 -0.24 16.56 3.58
C GLU A 98 -0.67 15.15 3.18
N LEU A 99 -1.83 15.02 2.56
CA LEU A 99 -2.37 13.75 2.08
C LEU A 99 -1.37 13.10 1.11
N ALA A 100 -1.12 11.82 1.29
CA ALA A 100 -0.39 11.01 0.32
C ALA A 100 -1.39 10.18 -0.49
N ASP A 101 -1.22 10.21 -1.81
CA ASP A 101 -2.09 9.53 -2.75
C ASP A 101 -1.23 8.56 -3.55
N LEU A 102 -1.53 7.28 -3.43
CA LEU A 102 -0.71 6.20 -3.99
C LEU A 102 -1.51 5.40 -4.99
N GLN A 103 -0.85 4.95 -6.06
CA GLN A 103 -1.38 3.93 -6.95
C GLN A 103 -0.69 2.63 -6.61
N VAL A 104 -1.45 1.61 -6.27
CA VAL A 104 -0.94 0.30 -5.88
C VAL A 104 -1.41 -0.74 -6.89
N ILE A 105 -0.47 -1.51 -7.40
CA ILE A 105 -0.76 -2.58 -8.37
C ILE A 105 -0.14 -3.87 -7.84
N ILE A 106 -0.97 -4.91 -7.72
CA ILE A 106 -0.55 -6.23 -7.23
C ILE A 106 -0.95 -7.27 -8.28
N ALA A 107 -0.08 -8.24 -8.53
CA ALA A 107 -0.35 -9.32 -9.46
C ALA A 107 0.48 -10.56 -9.08
N PRO A 108 0.01 -11.76 -9.43
CA PRO A 108 -1.30 -12.04 -10.00
C PRO A 108 -2.40 -11.95 -8.94
N SER A 109 -3.60 -11.61 -9.35
CA SER A 109 -4.75 -11.62 -8.45
C SER A 109 -5.06 -13.04 -7.97
N LEU A 110 -5.56 -13.16 -6.75
CA LEU A 110 -6.06 -14.43 -6.23
C LEU A 110 -7.40 -14.82 -6.86
N GLY A 111 -8.03 -13.89 -7.59
CA GLY A 111 -9.26 -14.14 -8.31
C GLY A 111 -10.52 -14.06 -7.47
N GLU A 112 -10.40 -13.77 -6.19
CA GLU A 112 -11.54 -13.66 -5.28
C GLU A 112 -11.26 -12.64 -4.18
N GLY A 113 -12.29 -12.23 -3.48
CA GLY A 113 -12.17 -11.22 -2.41
C GLY A 113 -11.61 -9.93 -2.95
N SER A 114 -10.64 -9.36 -2.25
CA SER A 114 -9.94 -8.15 -2.69
C SER A 114 -8.92 -8.43 -3.79
N GLY A 115 -8.66 -9.71 -4.07
CA GLY A 115 -7.68 -10.12 -5.07
C GLY A 115 -6.27 -10.26 -4.55
N TYR A 116 -5.98 -9.80 -3.34
CA TYR A 116 -4.64 -9.97 -2.76
C TYR A 116 -4.70 -10.60 -1.38
N GLY A 117 -3.64 -11.34 -1.05
CA GLY A 117 -3.46 -11.89 0.28
C GLY A 117 -2.52 -11.02 1.09
N LEU A 118 -2.63 -11.10 2.41
CA LEU A 118 -1.80 -10.29 3.29
C LEU A 118 -1.48 -11.07 4.55
N VAL A 119 -0.19 -11.06 4.91
CA VAL A 119 0.27 -11.57 6.20
C VAL A 119 0.82 -10.39 6.99
N ASP A 120 0.16 -10.07 8.08
CA ASP A 120 0.58 -8.99 8.97
C ASP A 120 1.75 -9.48 9.82
N VAL A 121 2.87 -8.78 9.77
CA VAL A 121 4.06 -9.09 10.57
C VAL A 121 4.45 -7.91 11.48
N SER A 122 3.58 -6.92 11.61
CA SER A 122 3.87 -5.71 12.37
C SER A 122 4.17 -5.99 13.85
N GLY A 123 3.63 -7.08 14.39
CA GLY A 123 3.90 -7.49 15.75
C GLY A 123 5.12 -8.39 15.91
N GLU A 124 5.80 -8.74 14.83
CA GLU A 124 6.96 -9.62 14.84
C GLU A 124 8.25 -8.82 14.76
N GLU A 125 9.28 -9.31 15.47
CA GLU A 125 10.60 -8.72 15.33
C GLU A 125 11.25 -9.17 14.01
N PRO A 126 12.07 -8.33 13.36
CA PRO A 126 12.53 -7.01 13.84
C PRO A 126 11.55 -5.86 13.59
N TRP A 127 10.45 -6.08 12.88
CA TRP A 127 9.58 -5.00 12.42
C TRP A 127 8.84 -4.32 13.57
N ALA A 128 8.46 -5.07 14.60
CA ALA A 128 7.78 -4.50 15.75
C ALA A 128 8.58 -3.37 16.41
N SER A 129 9.91 -3.47 16.39
CA SER A 129 10.80 -2.50 17.02
C SER A 129 11.46 -1.55 16.03
N LEU A 130 11.35 -1.81 14.73
CA LEU A 130 12.12 -1.09 13.71
C LEU A 130 11.82 0.41 13.71
N ARG A 131 10.54 0.77 13.68
CA ARG A 131 10.14 2.18 13.68
C ARG A 131 10.40 2.84 15.02
N SER A 132 10.30 2.09 16.11
CA SER A 132 10.59 2.63 17.44
C SER A 132 12.05 3.06 17.55
N ALA A 133 12.96 2.25 17.02
CA ALA A 133 14.39 2.54 17.06
C ALA A 133 14.77 3.72 16.18
N SER A 134 14.28 3.74 14.92
CA SER A 134 14.49 4.89 14.03
C SER A 134 13.47 5.97 14.30
N GLY A 135 12.31 5.56 14.76
CA GLY A 135 11.15 6.40 14.97
C GLY A 135 11.23 7.20 16.24
N ALA A 136 12.16 6.87 17.09
CA ALA A 136 12.50 7.77 18.18
C ALA A 136 12.74 9.14 17.59
N ALA A 137 13.22 9.17 16.37
CA ALA A 137 13.39 10.41 15.62
C ALA A 137 12.08 10.92 15.04
N GLY A 138 11.14 10.06 14.78
CA GLY A 138 9.86 10.42 14.15
C GLY A 138 8.71 10.54 15.12
N ALA A 139 8.94 10.17 16.33
CA ALA A 139 7.89 10.19 17.34
C ALA A 139 7.46 11.63 17.66
#